data_2483d591f882fabd62f466f189f657e1
#
_entry.id   2483d591f882fabd62f466f189f657e1
#
_cell.length_a   1.000
_cell.length_b   1.000
_cell.length_c   1.000
_cell.angle_alpha   90.00
_cell.angle_beta   90.00
_cell.angle_gamma   90.00
#
_symmetry.space_group_name_H-M   'P 1'
#
loop_
_entity.id
_entity.type
_entity.pdbx_description
1 polymer ?
#
loop_
_entity_poly.entity_id
_entity_poly.type
_entity_poly.pdbx_seq_one_letter_code
_entity_poly.pdbx_strand_id
1 'polypeptide(L)'
;MKLLYNFGIRDSKWYGKNVYRKTLNVLSIKKWAAIGSAVVIAAGIITMAVQAGLGNRALNFSLEFVGGSTTTFTFDKEYTAEEIEDNIIPVIRDAAGITEVQQQKVADSTQVSFKTSDLSLEQREAIENAVTAKYPIKDGTIVETDTISSSVSATVKRDAILSVILATICMLIYIFVRFRDFRFALAAVLALLHDVLVVLAFYAFARIPVGTTFIACMLTIVGYSINGTIIIFDRIREQLKTANSKTNITELVNSSITSTMSRTVYTSITTLIMLIVLFIMGVTSVKEFTLPLIVGIVVGAYSSVC
;
A
#
# COMPACT_ATOMS: atom_id res chain seq x y z
N MET A 1 -26.74 21.63 -2.70
CA MET A 1 -26.82 23.05 -2.36
C MET A 1 -28.22 23.64 -2.64
N LYS A 2 -28.76 23.63 -3.87
CA LYS A 2 -30.13 24.19 -4.16
C LYS A 2 -31.25 23.56 -3.33
N LEU A 3 -31.19 22.25 -3.03
CA LEU A 3 -32.17 21.55 -2.21
C LEU A 3 -32.18 22.07 -0.76
N LEU A 4 -31.01 22.19 -0.12
CA LEU A 4 -30.88 22.70 1.24
C LEU A 4 -31.34 24.17 1.37
N TYR A 5 -31.04 24.98 0.36
CA TYR A 5 -31.51 26.35 0.27
C TYR A 5 -33.04 26.45 0.20
N ASN A 6 -33.66 25.52 -0.55
CA ASN A 6 -35.13 25.43 -0.65
C ASN A 6 -35.78 24.90 0.66
N PHE A 7 -35.07 24.14 1.46
CA PHE A 7 -35.52 23.71 2.80
C PHE A 7 -35.32 24.77 3.90
N GLY A 8 -35.01 26.01 3.52
CA GLY A 8 -34.91 27.12 4.48
C GLY A 8 -33.58 27.25 5.21
N ILE A 9 -32.58 26.40 4.90
CA ILE A 9 -31.22 26.50 5.48
C ILE A 9 -30.44 27.55 4.69
N ARG A 10 -30.68 28.84 5.03
CA ARG A 10 -30.06 29.99 4.34
C ARG A 10 -28.84 30.56 5.06
N ASP A 11 -28.59 30.16 6.30
CA ASP A 11 -27.49 30.69 7.09
C ASP A 11 -26.15 30.12 6.62
N SER A 12 -25.19 30.99 6.31
CA SER A 12 -23.83 30.63 5.85
C SER A 12 -23.08 29.71 6.87
N LYS A 13 -23.52 29.70 8.13
CA LYS A 13 -22.97 28.81 9.17
C LYS A 13 -23.13 27.32 8.86
N TRP A 14 -24.15 26.95 8.05
CA TRP A 14 -24.43 25.55 7.69
C TRP A 14 -23.67 25.07 6.44
N TYR A 15 -23.05 25.98 5.69
CA TYR A 15 -22.35 25.68 4.42
C TYR A 15 -20.86 25.50 4.56
N GLY A 16 -20.38 25.24 5.77
CA GLY A 16 -18.97 24.99 6.07
C GLY A 16 -18.18 26.28 6.31
N LYS A 17 -17.54 26.37 7.45
CA LYS A 17 -16.53 27.42 7.72
C LYS A 17 -15.20 26.95 7.18
N ASN A 18 -14.45 27.82 6.53
CA ASN A 18 -13.04 27.59 6.32
C ASN A 18 -12.40 27.40 7.70
N VAL A 19 -11.94 26.19 7.98
CA VAL A 19 -11.34 25.82 9.27
C VAL A 19 -10.06 26.62 9.50
N TYR A 20 -9.34 26.90 8.42
CA TYR A 20 -8.10 27.67 8.47
C TYR A 20 -8.37 29.16 8.15
N ARG A 21 -8.40 30.00 9.18
CA ARG A 21 -8.58 31.45 9.05
C ARG A 21 -7.30 32.21 8.68
N LYS A 22 -6.11 31.60 8.90
CA LYS A 22 -4.79 32.17 8.55
C LYS A 22 -4.14 31.33 7.46
N THR A 23 -3.44 31.98 6.55
CA THR A 23 -2.61 31.28 5.55
C THR A 23 -1.53 30.47 6.23
N LEU A 24 -1.49 29.17 5.96
CA LEU A 24 -0.44 28.28 6.45
C LEU A 24 0.81 28.47 5.61
N ASN A 25 1.97 28.59 6.26
CA ASN A 25 3.24 28.70 5.55
C ASN A 25 3.82 27.30 5.27
N VAL A 26 3.17 26.57 4.36
CA VAL A 26 3.54 25.18 4.02
C VAL A 26 4.90 25.13 3.30
N LEU A 27 5.18 26.10 2.44
CA LEU A 27 6.43 26.13 1.69
C LEU A 27 7.68 26.29 2.57
N SER A 28 7.56 26.75 3.83
CA SER A 28 8.70 26.81 4.76
C SER A 28 9.18 25.42 5.17
N ILE A 29 8.29 24.43 5.19
CA ILE A 29 8.56 23.07 5.67
C ILE A 29 9.05 22.15 4.53
N LYS A 30 8.96 22.58 3.25
CA LYS A 30 9.27 21.75 2.07
C LYS A 30 10.61 21.01 2.13
N LYS A 31 11.67 21.64 2.67
CA LYS A 31 12.99 21.01 2.78
C LYS A 31 12.98 19.85 3.79
N TRP A 32 12.37 20.07 4.94
CA TRP A 32 12.24 19.03 5.98
C TRP A 32 11.33 17.89 5.53
N ALA A 33 10.24 18.21 4.82
CA ALA A 33 9.35 17.25 4.20
C ALA A 33 10.10 16.37 3.17
N ALA A 34 10.86 16.98 2.26
CA ALA A 34 11.66 16.26 1.27
C ALA A 34 12.73 15.37 1.91
N ILE A 35 13.43 15.87 2.96
CA ILE A 35 14.42 15.07 3.69
C ILE A 35 13.76 13.89 4.38
N GLY A 36 12.64 14.08 5.07
CA GLY A 36 11.89 13.00 5.72
C GLY A 36 11.48 11.90 4.74
N SER A 37 10.92 12.29 3.60
CA SER A 37 10.55 11.35 2.53
C SER A 37 11.77 10.60 1.96
N ALA A 38 12.87 11.32 1.70
CA ALA A 38 14.10 10.72 1.19
C ALA A 38 14.67 9.68 2.18
N VAL A 39 14.63 9.97 3.50
CA VAL A 39 15.06 9.04 4.54
C VAL A 39 14.20 7.79 4.56
N VAL A 40 12.87 7.91 4.47
CA VAL A 40 11.97 6.75 4.44
C VAL A 40 12.22 5.88 3.21
N ILE A 41 12.35 6.49 2.03
CA ILE A 41 12.62 5.77 0.78
C ILE A 41 13.99 5.10 0.85
N ALA A 42 15.04 5.81 1.30
CA ALA A 42 16.38 5.24 1.45
C ALA A 42 16.40 4.07 2.42
N ALA A 43 15.74 4.19 3.57
CA ALA A 43 15.60 3.10 4.54
C ALA A 43 14.89 1.89 3.93
N GLY A 44 13.83 2.09 3.12
CA GLY A 44 13.16 1.01 2.39
C GLY A 44 14.10 0.30 1.41
N ILE A 45 14.88 1.05 0.63
CA ILE A 45 15.88 0.49 -0.30
C ILE A 45 16.95 -0.30 0.46
N ILE A 46 17.45 0.24 1.58
CA ILE A 46 18.42 -0.44 2.43
C ILE A 46 17.84 -1.75 2.96
N THR A 47 16.59 -1.74 3.43
CA THR A 47 15.90 -2.96 3.90
C THR A 47 15.83 -4.02 2.81
N MET A 48 15.44 -3.63 1.57
CA MET A 48 15.43 -4.54 0.43
C MET A 48 16.83 -5.10 0.10
N ALA A 49 17.85 -4.27 0.16
CA ALA A 49 19.24 -4.68 -0.10
C ALA A 49 19.77 -5.61 1.00
N VAL A 50 19.49 -5.34 2.27
CA VAL A 50 19.86 -6.20 3.40
C VAL A 50 19.19 -7.58 3.29
N GLN A 51 17.89 -7.61 2.99
CA GLN A 51 17.18 -8.88 2.80
C GLN A 51 17.78 -9.70 1.65
N ALA A 52 18.10 -9.05 0.52
CA ALA A 52 18.77 -9.70 -0.60
C ALA A 52 20.16 -10.23 -0.23
N GLY A 53 20.92 -9.49 0.59
CA GLY A 53 22.24 -9.89 1.08
C GLY A 53 22.20 -11.07 2.07
N LEU A 54 21.11 -11.25 2.81
CA LEU A 54 20.86 -12.37 3.70
C LEU A 54 20.34 -13.63 2.98
N GLY A 55 20.27 -13.61 1.64
CA GLY A 55 19.76 -14.73 0.84
C GLY A 55 18.22 -14.78 0.74
N ASN A 56 17.52 -13.82 1.35
CA ASN A 56 16.08 -13.70 1.24
C ASN A 56 15.69 -12.89 -0.01
N ARG A 57 14.44 -13.00 -0.46
CA ARG A 57 13.93 -12.12 -1.51
C ARG A 57 13.78 -10.70 -0.95
N ALA A 58 14.18 -9.69 -1.74
CA ALA A 58 14.08 -8.28 -1.39
C ALA A 58 12.67 -7.87 -0.91
N LEU A 59 11.64 -8.40 -1.59
CA LEU A 59 10.23 -8.28 -1.22
C LEU A 59 9.65 -9.66 -0.95
N ASN A 60 8.60 -9.72 -0.14
CA ASN A 60 7.88 -10.95 0.12
C ASN A 60 6.84 -11.19 -0.97
N PHE A 61 7.24 -11.86 -2.08
CA PHE A 61 6.30 -12.16 -3.15
C PHE A 61 5.27 -13.20 -2.71
N SER A 62 4.00 -12.98 -3.09
CA SER A 62 2.92 -13.94 -2.87
C SER A 62 3.06 -15.15 -3.77
N LEU A 63 2.33 -16.21 -3.40
CA LEU A 63 2.26 -17.45 -4.19
C LEU A 63 1.81 -17.21 -5.63
N GLU A 64 0.92 -16.23 -5.84
CA GLU A 64 0.42 -15.83 -7.15
C GLU A 64 1.54 -15.43 -8.13
N PHE A 65 2.63 -14.85 -7.62
CA PHE A 65 3.75 -14.39 -8.45
C PHE A 65 4.90 -15.38 -8.50
N VAL A 66 5.03 -16.26 -7.52
CA VAL A 66 6.15 -17.19 -7.43
C VAL A 66 5.76 -18.56 -7.96
N GLY A 67 4.51 -18.95 -7.78
CA GLY A 67 4.05 -20.33 -7.89
C GLY A 67 4.44 -21.16 -6.69
N GLY A 68 3.96 -22.39 -6.62
CA GLY A 68 4.24 -23.33 -5.55
C GLY A 68 3.02 -23.62 -4.67
N SER A 69 3.27 -24.08 -3.46
CA SER A 69 2.24 -24.41 -2.47
C SER A 69 2.46 -23.62 -1.17
N THR A 70 1.38 -23.23 -0.53
CA THR A 70 1.40 -22.66 0.82
C THR A 70 0.51 -23.53 1.70
N THR A 71 1.12 -24.14 2.73
CA THR A 71 0.39 -24.91 3.73
C THR A 71 0.37 -24.12 5.04
N THR A 72 -0.83 -23.88 5.56
CA THR A 72 -1.06 -23.07 6.76
C THR A 72 -1.54 -23.96 7.90
N PHE A 73 -0.78 -23.98 8.99
CA PHE A 73 -1.12 -24.68 10.22
C PHE A 73 -1.50 -23.67 11.30
N THR A 74 -2.55 -23.99 12.07
CA THR A 74 -2.90 -23.24 13.29
C THR A 74 -2.54 -24.12 14.49
N PHE A 75 -1.46 -23.77 15.18
CA PHE A 75 -0.95 -24.53 16.32
C PHE A 75 -1.71 -24.19 17.62
N ASP A 76 -1.64 -25.10 18.61
CA ASP A 76 -2.20 -24.86 19.94
C ASP A 76 -1.46 -23.77 20.72
N LYS A 77 -0.17 -23.62 20.46
CA LYS A 77 0.69 -22.62 21.09
C LYS A 77 1.40 -21.76 20.06
N GLU A 78 1.84 -20.61 20.50
CA GLU A 78 2.68 -19.73 19.70
C GLU A 78 4.12 -20.26 19.67
N TYR A 79 4.69 -20.40 18.46
CA TYR A 79 6.10 -20.74 18.25
C TYR A 79 6.88 -19.50 17.83
N THR A 80 8.11 -19.37 18.30
CA THR A 80 9.03 -18.32 17.84
C THR A 80 9.54 -18.64 16.43
N ALA A 81 10.07 -17.63 15.74
CA ALA A 81 10.62 -17.83 14.39
C ALA A 81 11.80 -18.82 14.40
N GLU A 82 12.62 -18.80 15.46
CA GLU A 82 13.74 -19.71 15.65
C GLU A 82 13.26 -21.15 15.90
N GLU A 83 12.26 -21.35 16.76
CA GLU A 83 11.68 -22.69 17.00
C GLU A 83 11.05 -23.29 15.73
N ILE A 84 10.46 -22.47 14.86
CA ILE A 84 9.92 -22.93 13.59
C ILE A 84 11.03 -23.33 12.62
N GLU A 85 12.10 -22.52 12.52
CA GLU A 85 13.25 -22.77 11.64
C GLU A 85 14.01 -24.05 12.05
N ASP A 86 14.25 -24.22 13.34
CA ASP A 86 15.08 -25.32 13.87
C ASP A 86 14.32 -26.65 14.01
N ASN A 87 13.01 -26.61 14.27
CA ASN A 87 12.25 -27.81 14.61
C ASN A 87 11.20 -28.19 13.57
N ILE A 88 10.41 -27.23 13.05
CA ILE A 88 9.26 -27.55 12.18
C ILE A 88 9.71 -27.65 10.71
N ILE A 89 10.54 -26.73 10.24
CA ILE A 89 11.01 -26.72 8.84
C ILE A 89 11.76 -28.00 8.46
N PRO A 90 12.66 -28.57 9.28
CA PRO A 90 13.31 -29.84 8.97
C PRO A 90 12.31 -30.98 8.77
N VAL A 91 11.24 -31.04 9.58
CA VAL A 91 10.18 -32.07 9.44
C VAL A 91 9.47 -31.93 8.10
N ILE A 92 9.17 -30.70 7.68
CA ILE A 92 8.52 -30.44 6.38
C ILE A 92 9.45 -30.83 5.22
N ARG A 93 10.75 -30.48 5.32
CA ARG A 93 11.77 -30.81 4.31
C ARG A 93 11.91 -32.32 4.12
N ASP A 94 12.01 -33.05 5.24
CA ASP A 94 12.18 -34.49 5.24
C ASP A 94 10.93 -35.21 4.72
N ALA A 95 9.73 -34.75 5.12
CA ALA A 95 8.47 -35.38 4.74
C ALA A 95 8.17 -35.27 3.23
N ALA A 96 8.50 -34.13 2.61
CA ALA A 96 8.22 -33.89 1.20
C ALA A 96 9.43 -34.05 0.28
N GLY A 97 10.64 -34.25 0.83
CA GLY A 97 11.88 -34.32 0.05
C GLY A 97 12.24 -33.00 -0.64
N ILE A 98 11.92 -31.85 -0.05
CA ILE A 98 12.14 -30.51 -0.60
C ILE A 98 13.23 -29.77 0.17
N THR A 99 13.95 -28.87 -0.52
CA THR A 99 15.04 -28.09 0.08
C THR A 99 14.60 -26.69 0.51
N GLU A 100 13.70 -26.06 -0.26
CA GLU A 100 13.26 -24.69 -0.01
C GLU A 100 11.91 -24.67 0.71
N VAL A 101 11.92 -24.22 1.97
CA VAL A 101 10.73 -23.94 2.76
C VAL A 101 10.89 -22.56 3.36
N GLN A 102 9.94 -21.68 3.13
CA GLN A 102 9.92 -20.34 3.71
C GLN A 102 8.76 -20.24 4.70
N GLN A 103 9.05 -19.84 5.93
CA GLN A 103 8.02 -19.57 6.93
C GLN A 103 7.48 -18.15 6.80
N GLN A 104 6.19 -18.02 7.01
CA GLN A 104 5.54 -16.73 7.19
C GLN A 104 4.62 -16.80 8.40
N LYS A 105 5.05 -16.18 9.50
CA LYS A 105 4.26 -16.08 10.72
C LYS A 105 3.44 -14.79 10.70
N VAL A 106 2.18 -14.87 11.10
CA VAL A 106 1.36 -13.70 11.39
C VAL A 106 1.70 -13.26 12.81
N ALA A 107 2.06 -12.00 13.01
CA ALA A 107 2.41 -11.46 14.33
C ALA A 107 1.26 -11.69 15.33
N ASP A 108 1.61 -12.08 16.57
CA ASP A 108 0.68 -12.37 17.66
C ASP A 108 -0.39 -13.44 17.31
N SER A 109 -0.01 -14.42 16.49
CA SER A 109 -0.90 -15.48 16.02
C SER A 109 -0.24 -16.85 16.19
N THR A 110 -1.06 -17.87 16.49
CA THR A 110 -0.67 -19.28 16.47
C THR A 110 -0.63 -19.86 15.05
N GLN A 111 -0.95 -19.04 14.04
CA GLN A 111 -1.00 -19.44 12.64
C GLN A 111 0.35 -19.24 11.96
N VAL A 112 0.84 -20.28 11.31
CA VAL A 112 2.08 -20.26 10.55
C VAL A 112 1.84 -20.84 9.16
N SER A 113 2.22 -20.10 8.14
CA SER A 113 2.16 -20.53 6.74
C SER A 113 3.56 -20.91 6.24
N PHE A 114 3.66 -22.06 5.60
CA PHE A 114 4.88 -22.58 4.99
C PHE A 114 4.75 -22.53 3.47
N LYS A 115 5.60 -21.74 2.83
CA LYS A 115 5.67 -21.65 1.37
C LYS A 115 6.75 -22.60 0.86
N THR A 116 6.37 -23.41 -0.11
CA THR A 116 7.22 -24.44 -0.73
C THR A 116 7.15 -24.34 -2.25
N SER A 117 8.01 -25.09 -2.95
CA SER A 117 7.82 -25.37 -4.37
C SER A 117 6.49 -26.08 -4.63
N ASP A 118 6.14 -26.28 -5.90
CA ASP A 118 4.93 -27.01 -6.27
C ASP A 118 4.98 -28.44 -5.71
N LEU A 119 3.96 -28.80 -4.92
CA LEU A 119 3.85 -30.09 -4.23
C LEU A 119 2.81 -31.00 -4.89
N SER A 120 3.16 -32.27 -5.05
CA SER A 120 2.16 -33.30 -5.39
C SER A 120 1.17 -33.51 -4.23
N LEU A 121 0.05 -34.15 -4.52
CA LEU A 121 -0.93 -34.48 -3.49
C LEU A 121 -0.32 -35.35 -2.36
N GLU A 122 0.48 -36.35 -2.74
CA GLU A 122 1.18 -37.24 -1.81
C GLU A 122 2.13 -36.49 -0.90
N GLN A 123 2.88 -35.51 -1.44
CA GLN A 123 3.81 -34.69 -0.65
C GLN A 123 3.06 -33.80 0.35
N ARG A 124 1.88 -33.26 -0.01
CA ARG A 124 1.05 -32.46 0.88
C ARG A 124 0.53 -33.28 2.05
N GLU A 125 -0.01 -34.46 1.76
CA GLU A 125 -0.49 -35.40 2.78
C GLU A 125 0.67 -35.86 3.70
N ALA A 126 1.88 -36.08 3.15
CA ALA A 126 3.05 -36.41 3.92
C ALA A 126 3.46 -35.28 4.88
N ILE A 127 3.44 -34.02 4.42
CA ILE A 127 3.71 -32.85 5.27
C ILE A 127 2.66 -32.74 6.38
N GLU A 128 1.39 -32.78 6.03
CA GLU A 128 0.29 -32.68 6.98
C GLU A 128 0.40 -33.76 8.07
N ASN A 129 0.57 -35.00 7.69
CA ASN A 129 0.71 -36.11 8.60
C ASN A 129 1.96 -35.99 9.48
N ALA A 130 3.11 -35.60 8.93
CA ALA A 130 4.35 -35.47 9.66
C ALA A 130 4.32 -34.32 10.68
N VAL A 131 3.72 -33.18 10.33
CA VAL A 131 3.61 -32.02 11.23
C VAL A 131 2.56 -32.30 12.31
N THR A 132 1.38 -32.81 11.97
CA THR A 132 0.30 -33.11 12.94
C THR A 132 0.69 -34.20 13.93
N ALA A 133 1.51 -35.17 13.52
CA ALA A 133 2.02 -36.21 14.41
C ALA A 133 2.99 -35.70 15.49
N LYS A 134 3.74 -34.63 15.21
CA LYS A 134 4.77 -34.07 16.12
C LYS A 134 4.31 -32.82 16.86
N TYR A 135 3.45 -32.02 16.27
CA TYR A 135 3.07 -30.71 16.81
C TYR A 135 1.56 -30.65 16.95
N PRO A 136 1.03 -30.36 18.16
CA PRO A 136 -0.40 -30.26 18.38
C PRO A 136 -0.99 -29.08 17.60
N ILE A 137 -2.00 -29.39 16.80
CA ILE A 137 -2.79 -28.41 16.06
C ILE A 137 -4.02 -28.06 16.90
N LYS A 138 -4.43 -26.81 16.87
CA LYS A 138 -5.61 -26.34 17.59
C LYS A 138 -6.86 -27.09 17.14
N ASP A 139 -7.58 -27.70 18.09
CA ASP A 139 -8.78 -28.47 17.84
C ASP A 139 -9.81 -27.68 17.01
N GLY A 140 -10.37 -28.34 15.98
CA GLY A 140 -11.37 -27.74 15.09
C GLY A 140 -10.79 -26.85 13.98
N THR A 141 -9.47 -26.76 13.82
CA THR A 141 -8.85 -26.05 12.70
C THR A 141 -8.50 -27.03 11.57
N ILE A 142 -8.74 -26.59 10.33
CA ILE A 142 -8.38 -27.32 9.13
C ILE A 142 -7.03 -26.82 8.65
N VAL A 143 -6.18 -27.74 8.19
CA VAL A 143 -4.94 -27.37 7.50
C VAL A 143 -5.31 -26.86 6.12
N GLU A 144 -5.04 -25.59 5.86
CA GLU A 144 -5.31 -24.95 4.58
C GLU A 144 -4.10 -25.10 3.66
N THR A 145 -4.29 -25.65 2.46
CA THR A 145 -3.23 -25.71 1.45
C THR A 145 -3.68 -25.07 0.16
N ASP A 146 -3.03 -23.95 -0.20
CA ASP A 146 -3.21 -23.28 -1.48
C ASP A 146 -2.08 -23.67 -2.42
N THR A 147 -2.41 -23.97 -3.68
CA THR A 147 -1.40 -24.28 -4.70
C THR A 147 -1.67 -23.52 -5.99
N ILE A 148 -0.62 -22.92 -6.50
CA ILE A 148 -0.63 -22.22 -7.78
C ILE A 148 0.49 -22.79 -8.66
N SER A 149 0.12 -23.38 -9.79
CA SER A 149 1.11 -23.91 -10.72
C SER A 149 1.99 -22.80 -11.30
N SER A 150 3.22 -23.15 -11.66
CA SER A 150 4.19 -22.22 -12.25
C SER A 150 3.70 -21.54 -13.53
N SER A 151 2.87 -22.26 -14.33
CA SER A 151 2.28 -21.70 -15.57
C SER A 151 1.25 -20.63 -15.28
N VAL A 152 0.38 -20.83 -14.26
CA VAL A 152 -0.61 -19.84 -13.81
C VAL A 152 0.12 -18.62 -13.22
N SER A 153 1.11 -18.83 -12.38
CA SER A 153 1.92 -17.76 -11.80
C SER A 153 2.61 -16.90 -12.88
N ALA A 154 3.19 -17.51 -13.90
CA ALA A 154 3.80 -16.78 -15.01
C ALA A 154 2.78 -15.92 -15.77
N THR A 155 1.56 -16.43 -16.00
CA THR A 155 0.48 -15.69 -16.65
C THR A 155 0.02 -14.51 -15.79
N VAL A 156 -0.26 -14.75 -14.50
CA VAL A 156 -0.68 -13.70 -13.55
C VAL A 156 0.37 -12.59 -13.46
N LYS A 157 1.64 -12.95 -13.37
CA LYS A 157 2.75 -11.99 -13.32
C LYS A 157 2.85 -11.14 -14.58
N ARG A 158 2.72 -11.77 -15.77
CA ARG A 158 2.72 -11.05 -17.05
C ARG A 158 1.56 -10.07 -17.14
N ASP A 159 0.36 -10.52 -16.79
CA ASP A 159 -0.86 -9.71 -16.88
C ASP A 159 -0.85 -8.58 -15.85
N ALA A 160 -0.29 -8.79 -14.66
CA ALA A 160 -0.04 -7.75 -13.67
C ALA A 160 0.92 -6.66 -14.21
N ILE A 161 2.02 -7.04 -14.83
CA ILE A 161 2.98 -6.08 -15.43
C ILE A 161 2.32 -5.29 -16.55
N LEU A 162 1.59 -5.97 -17.45
CA LEU A 162 0.87 -5.31 -18.56
C LEU A 162 -0.18 -4.32 -18.02
N SER A 163 -0.92 -4.69 -16.97
CA SER A 163 -1.91 -3.82 -16.34
C SER A 163 -1.29 -2.56 -15.75
N VAL A 164 -0.15 -2.68 -15.07
CA VAL A 164 0.58 -1.53 -14.52
C VAL A 164 1.08 -0.62 -15.63
N ILE A 165 1.66 -1.17 -16.69
CA ILE A 165 2.14 -0.39 -17.84
C ILE A 165 0.98 0.37 -18.49
N LEU A 166 -0.13 -0.32 -18.79
CA LEU A 166 -1.29 0.28 -19.42
C LEU A 166 -1.90 1.38 -18.54
N ALA A 167 -2.09 1.11 -17.24
CA ALA A 167 -2.61 2.08 -16.30
C ALA A 167 -1.70 3.31 -16.19
N THR A 168 -0.38 3.12 -16.17
CA THR A 168 0.61 4.21 -16.13
C THR A 168 0.51 5.07 -17.39
N ILE A 169 0.43 4.46 -18.58
CA ILE A 169 0.28 5.20 -19.83
C ILE A 169 -1.03 6.00 -19.83
N CYS A 170 -2.16 5.39 -19.48
CA CYS A 170 -3.45 6.08 -19.40
C CYS A 170 -3.41 7.25 -18.40
N MET A 171 -2.75 7.05 -17.25
CA MET A 171 -2.59 8.10 -16.24
C MET A 171 -1.73 9.25 -16.75
N LEU A 172 -0.61 8.98 -17.43
CA LEU A 172 0.24 10.02 -18.02
C LEU A 172 -0.51 10.83 -19.09
N ILE A 173 -1.27 10.16 -19.96
CA ILE A 173 -2.12 10.81 -20.96
C ILE A 173 -3.14 11.71 -20.25
N TYR A 174 -3.84 11.19 -19.22
CA TYR A 174 -4.81 11.95 -18.45
C TYR A 174 -4.19 13.21 -17.82
N ILE A 175 -3.05 13.07 -17.17
CA ILE A 175 -2.31 14.18 -16.53
C ILE A 175 -1.94 15.23 -17.58
N PHE A 176 -1.40 14.80 -18.72
CA PHE A 176 -0.99 15.70 -19.80
C PHE A 176 -2.17 16.49 -20.38
N VAL A 177 -3.28 15.80 -20.69
CA VAL A 177 -4.51 16.45 -21.20
C VAL A 177 -5.11 17.40 -20.15
N ARG A 178 -5.08 16.99 -18.88
CA ARG A 178 -5.69 17.75 -17.78
C ARG A 178 -4.95 19.04 -17.48
N PHE A 179 -3.65 19.02 -17.41
CA PHE A 179 -2.86 20.19 -17.02
C PHE A 179 -2.46 21.07 -18.19
N ARG A 180 -2.27 20.54 -19.41
CA ARG A 180 -1.84 21.28 -20.62
C ARG A 180 -0.58 22.13 -20.40
N ASP A 181 0.16 21.88 -19.33
CA ASP A 181 1.41 22.53 -18.95
C ASP A 181 2.37 21.47 -18.44
N PHE A 182 3.49 21.36 -19.11
CA PHE A 182 4.50 20.32 -18.81
C PHE A 182 5.02 20.41 -17.37
N ARG A 183 5.14 21.61 -16.80
CA ARG A 183 5.67 21.82 -15.44
C ARG A 183 4.75 21.21 -14.39
N PHE A 184 3.45 21.47 -14.50
CA PHE A 184 2.44 20.88 -13.60
C PHE A 184 2.33 19.37 -13.80
N ALA A 185 2.39 18.90 -15.04
CA ALA A 185 2.35 17.47 -15.33
C ALA A 185 3.56 16.75 -14.73
N LEU A 186 4.77 17.28 -14.92
CA LEU A 186 5.98 16.71 -14.35
C LEU A 186 5.94 16.68 -12.81
N ALA A 187 5.50 17.77 -12.18
CA ALA A 187 5.37 17.84 -10.72
C ALA A 187 4.37 16.79 -10.20
N ALA A 188 3.23 16.61 -10.88
CA ALA A 188 2.25 15.59 -10.51
C ALA A 188 2.83 14.16 -10.63
N VAL A 189 3.56 13.86 -11.70
CA VAL A 189 4.21 12.55 -11.89
C VAL A 189 5.26 12.29 -10.82
N LEU A 190 6.07 13.30 -10.47
CA LEU A 190 7.07 13.16 -9.40
C LEU A 190 6.42 12.93 -8.03
N ALA A 191 5.30 13.59 -7.73
CA ALA A 191 4.54 13.35 -6.51
C ALA A 191 3.99 11.91 -6.46
N LEU A 192 3.44 11.41 -7.57
CA LEU A 192 2.95 10.02 -7.66
C LEU A 192 4.09 9.00 -7.52
N LEU A 193 5.22 9.24 -8.15
CA LEU A 193 6.40 8.38 -8.01
C LEU A 193 6.89 8.33 -6.55
N HIS A 194 6.92 9.49 -5.88
CA HIS A 194 7.24 9.58 -4.46
C HIS A 194 6.29 8.70 -3.63
N ASP A 195 4.97 8.81 -3.83
CA ASP A 195 3.97 8.06 -3.07
C ASP A 195 4.13 6.55 -3.27
N VAL A 196 4.32 6.11 -4.50
CA VAL A 196 4.59 4.71 -4.84
C VAL A 196 5.86 4.20 -4.15
N LEU A 197 6.95 4.99 -4.15
CA LEU A 197 8.20 4.60 -3.51
C LEU A 197 8.09 4.50 -1.99
N VAL A 198 7.35 5.41 -1.35
CA VAL A 198 7.12 5.35 0.10
C VAL A 198 6.28 4.13 0.47
N VAL A 199 5.23 3.83 -0.29
CA VAL A 199 4.41 2.63 -0.05
C VAL A 199 5.20 1.35 -0.34
N LEU A 200 6.05 1.33 -1.36
CA LEU A 200 6.94 0.21 -1.63
C LEU A 200 7.94 -0.01 -0.47
N ALA A 201 8.49 1.08 0.10
CA ALA A 201 9.32 1.00 1.30
C ALA A 201 8.54 0.39 2.47
N PHE A 202 7.27 0.77 2.65
CA PHE A 202 6.42 0.19 3.68
C PHE A 202 6.19 -1.32 3.47
N TYR A 203 5.97 -1.79 2.23
CA TYR A 203 5.89 -3.21 1.91
C TYR A 203 7.18 -3.97 2.26
N ALA A 204 8.34 -3.34 2.02
CA ALA A 204 9.63 -3.92 2.37
C ALA A 204 9.80 -4.06 3.90
N PHE A 205 9.40 -3.05 4.70
CA PHE A 205 9.46 -3.07 6.15
C PHE A 205 8.49 -4.07 6.77
N ALA A 206 7.23 -4.01 6.37
CA ALA A 206 6.16 -4.80 6.96
C ALA A 206 6.13 -6.24 6.43
N ARG A 207 6.95 -6.57 5.42
CA ARG A 207 7.00 -7.89 4.78
C ARG A 207 5.65 -8.40 4.28
N ILE A 208 4.75 -7.47 3.92
CA ILE A 208 3.43 -7.80 3.38
C ILE A 208 3.59 -8.49 2.04
N PRO A 209 2.77 -9.52 1.73
CA PRO A 209 2.84 -10.23 0.46
C PRO A 209 2.61 -9.31 -0.76
N VAL A 210 3.51 -9.41 -1.75
CA VAL A 210 3.42 -8.68 -3.02
C VAL A 210 2.81 -9.60 -4.08
N GLY A 211 1.54 -9.38 -4.37
CA GLY A 211 0.75 -10.15 -5.34
C GLY A 211 -0.18 -9.25 -6.15
N THR A 212 -1.27 -9.80 -6.67
CA THR A 212 -2.32 -9.05 -7.39
C THR A 212 -2.93 -7.96 -6.51
N THR A 213 -3.09 -8.24 -5.22
CA THR A 213 -3.57 -7.29 -4.20
C THR A 213 -2.66 -6.06 -4.10
N PHE A 214 -1.32 -6.26 -4.19
CA PHE A 214 -0.35 -5.16 -4.25
C PHE A 214 -0.59 -4.26 -5.46
N ILE A 215 -0.81 -4.84 -6.65
CA ILE A 215 -1.09 -4.07 -7.87
C ILE A 215 -2.36 -3.23 -7.71
N ALA A 216 -3.45 -3.86 -7.22
CA ALA A 216 -4.71 -3.16 -6.96
C ALA A 216 -4.53 -2.01 -5.94
N CYS A 217 -3.76 -2.24 -4.87
CA CYS A 217 -3.41 -1.23 -3.88
C CYS A 217 -2.66 -0.05 -4.51
N MET A 218 -1.60 -0.32 -5.27
CA MET A 218 -0.80 0.73 -5.92
C MET A 218 -1.61 1.57 -6.91
N LEU A 219 -2.45 0.95 -7.74
CA LEU A 219 -3.32 1.67 -8.68
C LEU A 219 -4.35 2.53 -7.94
N THR A 220 -4.89 2.03 -6.83
CA THR A 220 -5.83 2.79 -5.99
C THR A 220 -5.16 4.00 -5.34
N ILE A 221 -3.95 3.84 -4.80
CA ILE A 221 -3.18 4.93 -4.18
C ILE A 221 -2.83 6.00 -5.21
N VAL A 222 -2.38 5.60 -6.40
CA VAL A 222 -2.08 6.53 -7.50
C VAL A 222 -3.33 7.32 -7.90
N GLY A 223 -4.48 6.65 -8.05
CA GLY A 223 -5.75 7.30 -8.35
C GLY A 223 -6.22 8.27 -7.26
N TYR A 224 -6.01 7.92 -5.99
CA TYR A 224 -6.35 8.79 -4.87
C TYR A 224 -5.41 9.99 -4.75
N SER A 225 -4.12 9.78 -4.84
CA SER A 225 -3.11 10.84 -4.71
C SER A 225 -3.23 11.90 -5.81
N ILE A 226 -3.43 11.48 -7.07
CA ILE A 226 -3.58 12.44 -8.17
C ILE A 226 -4.80 13.36 -7.97
N ASN A 227 -5.88 12.88 -7.36
CA ASN A 227 -7.05 13.70 -7.09
C ASN A 227 -6.73 14.86 -6.14
N GLY A 228 -5.95 14.63 -5.07
CA GLY A 228 -5.48 15.68 -4.17
C GLY A 228 -4.61 16.73 -4.88
N THR A 229 -3.64 16.26 -5.66
CA THR A 229 -2.73 17.10 -6.44
C THR A 229 -3.49 17.98 -7.47
N ILE A 230 -4.46 17.41 -8.17
CA ILE A 230 -5.29 18.15 -9.14
C ILE A 230 -6.04 19.31 -8.46
N ILE A 231 -6.65 19.08 -7.31
CA ILE A 231 -7.42 20.11 -6.59
C ILE A 231 -6.53 21.30 -6.23
N ILE A 232 -5.34 21.06 -5.73
CA ILE A 232 -4.39 22.10 -5.34
C ILE A 232 -3.85 22.83 -6.56
N PHE A 233 -3.44 22.09 -7.59
CA PHE A 233 -2.91 22.68 -8.83
C PHE A 233 -3.95 23.51 -9.57
N ASP A 234 -5.19 23.08 -9.61
CA ASP A 234 -6.28 23.86 -10.20
C ASP A 234 -6.47 25.19 -9.46
N ARG A 235 -6.42 25.16 -8.14
CA ARG A 235 -6.54 26.39 -7.34
C ARG A 235 -5.35 27.33 -7.54
N ILE A 236 -4.14 26.79 -7.64
CA ILE A 236 -2.93 27.61 -7.95
C ILE A 236 -3.11 28.24 -9.34
N ARG A 237 -3.52 27.47 -10.35
CA ARG A 237 -3.72 27.99 -11.72
C ARG A 237 -4.83 29.05 -11.79
N GLU A 238 -5.91 28.88 -11.03
CA GLU A 238 -6.98 29.87 -10.93
C GLU A 238 -6.45 31.19 -10.38
N GLN A 239 -5.69 31.15 -9.29
CA GLN A 239 -5.10 32.36 -8.69
C GLN A 239 -4.02 32.98 -9.58
N LEU A 240 -3.23 32.18 -10.31
CA LEU A 240 -2.23 32.68 -11.25
C LEU A 240 -2.83 33.48 -12.39
N LYS A 241 -4.07 33.18 -12.84
CA LYS A 241 -4.75 33.96 -13.89
C LYS A 241 -5.09 35.40 -13.46
N THR A 242 -5.26 35.61 -12.17
CA THR A 242 -5.59 36.92 -11.60
C THR A 242 -4.35 37.63 -10.99
N ALA A 243 -3.19 36.96 -11.02
CA ALA A 243 -1.96 37.47 -10.48
C ALA A 243 -1.34 38.58 -11.37
N ASN A 244 -0.82 39.63 -10.73
CA ASN A 244 -0.11 40.71 -11.38
C ASN A 244 1.40 40.50 -11.23
N SER A 245 2.21 41.29 -11.96
CA SER A 245 3.70 41.23 -11.90
C SER A 245 4.29 41.51 -10.51
N LYS A 246 3.52 42.09 -9.60
CA LYS A 246 3.91 42.34 -8.19
C LYS A 246 3.47 41.27 -7.21
N THR A 247 2.74 40.24 -7.67
CA THR A 247 2.18 39.19 -6.81
C THR A 247 3.30 38.25 -6.31
N ASN A 248 3.39 38.07 -5.00
CA ASN A 248 4.32 37.12 -4.40
C ASN A 248 3.85 35.69 -4.64
N ILE A 249 4.56 34.95 -5.50
CA ILE A 249 4.24 33.56 -5.87
C ILE A 249 4.18 32.65 -4.65
N THR A 250 5.08 32.81 -3.69
CA THR A 250 5.11 32.00 -2.45
C THR A 250 3.82 32.17 -1.63
N GLU A 251 3.36 33.41 -1.53
CA GLU A 251 2.14 33.74 -0.80
C GLU A 251 0.87 33.21 -1.53
N LEU A 252 0.86 33.33 -2.86
CA LEU A 252 -0.19 32.80 -3.71
C LEU A 252 -0.30 31.28 -3.56
N VAL A 253 0.80 30.54 -3.61
CA VAL A 253 0.83 29.09 -3.44
C VAL A 253 0.37 28.69 -2.04
N ASN A 254 0.87 29.31 -0.98
CA ASN A 254 0.44 29.04 0.40
C ASN A 254 -1.06 29.31 0.61
N SER A 255 -1.58 30.37 0.02
CA SER A 255 -3.02 30.72 0.06
C SER A 255 -3.84 29.68 -0.70
N SER A 256 -3.39 29.23 -1.87
CA SER A 256 -4.05 28.19 -2.65
C SER A 256 -4.13 26.87 -1.89
N ILE A 257 -3.03 26.42 -1.31
CA ILE A 257 -2.97 25.20 -0.49
C ILE A 257 -3.93 25.34 0.71
N THR A 258 -3.84 26.46 1.44
CA THR A 258 -4.67 26.70 2.62
C THR A 258 -6.17 26.67 2.29
N SER A 259 -6.56 27.26 1.14
CA SER A 259 -7.97 27.28 0.73
C SER A 259 -8.55 25.91 0.35
N THR A 260 -7.70 24.98 -0.06
CA THR A 260 -8.10 23.61 -0.45
C THR A 260 -7.88 22.60 0.66
N MET A 261 -7.09 22.95 1.70
CA MET A 261 -6.70 22.06 2.79
C MET A 261 -7.89 21.38 3.48
N SER A 262 -8.94 22.14 3.83
CA SER A 262 -10.12 21.58 4.48
C SER A 262 -10.74 20.46 3.66
N ARG A 263 -10.85 20.62 2.35
CA ARG A 263 -11.39 19.60 1.44
C ARG A 263 -10.50 18.37 1.42
N THR A 264 -9.19 18.53 1.24
CA THR A 264 -8.23 17.43 1.21
C THR A 264 -8.24 16.66 2.53
N VAL A 265 -8.22 17.34 3.67
CA VAL A 265 -8.24 16.70 5.00
C VAL A 265 -9.56 15.94 5.22
N TYR A 266 -10.70 16.54 4.94
CA TYR A 266 -11.98 15.86 5.14
C TYR A 266 -12.15 14.64 4.23
N THR A 267 -11.75 14.73 2.97
CA THR A 267 -11.81 13.56 2.06
C THR A 267 -10.87 12.45 2.52
N SER A 268 -9.68 12.78 3.00
CA SER A 268 -8.74 11.79 3.54
C SER A 268 -9.27 11.13 4.82
N ILE A 269 -9.80 11.93 5.76
CA ILE A 269 -10.37 11.41 7.01
C ILE A 269 -11.55 10.47 6.74
N THR A 270 -12.48 10.84 5.86
CA THR A 270 -13.63 9.98 5.54
C THR A 270 -13.21 8.65 4.93
N THR A 271 -12.22 8.67 4.03
CA THR A 271 -11.68 7.44 3.45
C THR A 271 -10.90 6.61 4.48
N LEU A 272 -10.10 7.25 5.34
CA LEU A 272 -9.36 6.57 6.41
C LEU A 272 -10.30 5.90 7.42
N ILE A 273 -11.40 6.53 7.80
CA ILE A 273 -12.40 5.92 8.70
C ILE A 273 -12.92 4.61 8.10
N MET A 274 -13.30 4.60 6.82
CA MET A 274 -13.75 3.37 6.15
C MET A 274 -12.67 2.29 6.15
N LEU A 275 -11.43 2.65 5.82
CA LEU A 275 -10.33 1.70 5.77
C LEU A 275 -9.95 1.17 7.16
N ILE A 276 -9.98 2.01 8.19
CA ILE A 276 -9.72 1.58 9.58
C ILE A 276 -10.79 0.58 10.04
N VAL A 277 -12.07 0.84 9.77
CA VAL A 277 -13.15 -0.10 10.08
C VAL A 277 -12.93 -1.43 9.32
N LEU A 278 -12.59 -1.35 8.05
CA LEU A 278 -12.31 -2.53 7.22
C LEU A 278 -11.08 -3.30 7.73
N PHE A 279 -10.05 -2.60 8.20
CA PHE A 279 -8.86 -3.22 8.79
C PHE A 279 -9.16 -3.95 10.11
N ILE A 280 -9.99 -3.35 10.97
CA ILE A 280 -10.37 -3.96 12.27
C ILE A 280 -11.25 -5.18 12.06
N MET A 281 -12.25 -5.07 11.17
CA MET A 281 -13.26 -6.12 10.95
C MET A 281 -12.84 -7.17 9.92
N GLY A 282 -11.80 -6.89 9.11
CA GLY A 282 -11.43 -7.73 7.98
C GLY A 282 -10.67 -9.00 8.38
N VAL A 283 -10.77 -10.02 7.55
CA VAL A 283 -9.92 -11.22 7.58
C VAL A 283 -8.49 -10.87 7.12
N THR A 284 -7.54 -11.78 7.31
CA THR A 284 -6.10 -11.55 7.04
C THR A 284 -5.83 -10.96 5.65
N SER A 285 -6.42 -11.53 4.60
CA SER A 285 -6.25 -11.03 3.22
C SER A 285 -6.75 -9.60 3.03
N VAL A 286 -7.82 -9.23 3.72
CA VAL A 286 -8.38 -7.86 3.70
C VAL A 286 -7.47 -6.92 4.46
N LYS A 287 -6.87 -7.34 5.57
CA LYS A 287 -5.90 -6.54 6.34
C LYS A 287 -4.63 -6.27 5.55
N GLU A 288 -4.12 -7.28 4.82
CA GLU A 288 -2.94 -7.15 3.95
C GLU A 288 -3.14 -6.14 2.82
N PHE A 289 -4.37 -5.99 2.32
CA PHE A 289 -4.74 -4.96 1.35
C PHE A 289 -4.95 -3.59 2.00
N THR A 290 -5.66 -3.55 3.11
CA THR A 290 -6.15 -2.31 3.72
C THR A 290 -5.03 -1.52 4.41
N LEU A 291 -4.08 -2.20 5.06
CA LEU A 291 -3.00 -1.55 5.79
C LEU A 291 -2.09 -0.70 4.88
N PRO A 292 -1.60 -1.21 3.73
CA PRO A 292 -0.86 -0.37 2.79
C PRO A 292 -1.70 0.76 2.18
N LEU A 293 -3.01 0.56 1.98
CA LEU A 293 -3.91 1.62 1.53
C LEU A 293 -4.01 2.76 2.53
N ILE A 294 -4.12 2.45 3.83
CA ILE A 294 -4.12 3.47 4.90
C ILE A 294 -2.84 4.30 4.81
N VAL A 295 -1.68 3.65 4.73
CA VAL A 295 -0.39 4.33 4.57
C VAL A 295 -0.36 5.17 3.30
N GLY A 296 -0.78 4.61 2.17
CA GLY A 296 -0.78 5.30 0.88
C GLY A 296 -1.69 6.53 0.84
N ILE A 297 -2.85 6.49 1.48
CA ILE A 297 -3.75 7.65 1.57
C ILE A 297 -3.15 8.76 2.45
N VAL A 298 -2.51 8.39 3.57
CA VAL A 298 -1.83 9.36 4.43
C VAL A 298 -0.66 10.00 3.67
N VAL A 299 0.13 9.20 2.99
CA VAL A 299 1.27 9.68 2.17
C VAL A 299 0.79 10.55 1.02
N GLY A 300 -0.26 10.14 0.28
CA GLY A 300 -0.83 10.93 -0.82
C GLY A 300 -1.46 12.25 -0.37
N ALA A 301 -2.08 12.28 0.80
CA ALA A 301 -2.56 13.53 1.39
C ALA A 301 -1.40 14.45 1.78
N TYR A 302 -0.33 13.90 2.32
CA TYR A 302 0.88 14.63 2.67
C TYR A 302 1.59 15.17 1.41
N SER A 303 1.84 14.33 0.41
CA SER A 303 2.60 14.69 -0.80
C SER A 303 1.85 15.72 -1.67
N SER A 304 0.51 15.70 -1.66
CA SER A 304 -0.28 16.70 -2.38
C SER A 304 -0.14 18.12 -1.79
N VAL A 305 0.19 18.23 -0.50
CA VAL A 305 0.30 19.49 0.24
C VAL A 305 1.75 20.00 0.28
N CYS A 306 2.73 19.10 0.44
CA CYS A 306 4.15 19.41 0.66
C CYS A 306 5.00 19.29 -0.58
#